data_4811e71f6d159cfa4bc57b2d52110e9f
#
_entry.id   4811e71f6d159cfa4bc57b2d52110e9f
#
_cell.length_a   1.000
_cell.length_b   1.000
_cell.length_c   1.000
_cell.angle_alpha   90.00
_cell.angle_beta   90.00
_cell.angle_gamma   90.00
#
_symmetry.space_group_name_H-M   'P 1'
#
loop_
_entity.id
_entity.type
_entity.pdbx_description
1 polymer ?
#
loop_
_entity_poly.entity_id
_entity_poly.type
_entity_poly.pdbx_seq_one_letter_code
_entity_poly.pdbx_strand_id
1 'polypeptide(L)'
;GLGDVYKRQNEGIPQARQAVSMIVGRDTSQLDEHGITRAAVETVAENTSDGVVAPLFYMMFFGAVGGFVYKAVNTMDSMIGYKNDKYLHFGRFAAKMDDVVNLIPARAGGCLMVAAAGIAQLAEKCMGRNKDLSHYSMGNAWKIFLRDRMKHSSPNSAQTESACAGALKVSLSGDNYYFGKLVHKPQIGDSIRELEIEDIKRSNILLYITAFIVIIIVLIIRSAVMCYFC
;
A
#
# COMPACT_ATOMS: atom_id res chain seq x y z
N GLY A 1 -6.49 -7.27 -12.28
CA GLY A 1 -6.08 -6.82 -10.94
C GLY A 1 -4.75 -7.43 -10.50
N LEU A 2 -4.34 -7.22 -9.24
CA LEU A 2 -3.05 -7.68 -8.69
C LEU A 2 -2.82 -9.19 -8.81
N GLY A 3 -3.88 -10.00 -8.63
CA GLY A 3 -3.80 -11.44 -8.87
C GLY A 3 -3.55 -11.80 -10.34
N ASP A 4 -3.92 -10.93 -11.26
CA ASP A 4 -3.68 -11.06 -12.68
C ASP A 4 -2.20 -10.77 -13.04
N VAL A 5 -1.59 -9.78 -12.39
CA VAL A 5 -0.16 -9.50 -12.54
C VAL A 5 0.67 -10.73 -12.14
N TYR A 6 0.35 -11.35 -11.01
CA TYR A 6 1.04 -12.55 -10.55
C TYR A 6 0.88 -13.73 -11.53
N LYS A 7 -0.33 -13.96 -12.06
CA LYS A 7 -0.58 -15.03 -13.05
C LYS A 7 0.16 -14.77 -14.36
N ARG A 8 0.13 -13.53 -14.86
CA ARG A 8 0.73 -13.18 -16.15
C ARG A 8 2.25 -13.13 -16.13
N GLN A 9 2.90 -13.01 -14.98
CA GLN A 9 4.35 -13.18 -14.88
C GLN A 9 4.80 -14.59 -15.31
N ASN A 10 3.96 -15.61 -15.09
CA ASN A 10 4.21 -16.96 -15.57
C ASN A 10 3.96 -17.12 -17.08
N GLU A 11 3.25 -16.19 -17.73
CA GLU A 11 2.96 -16.16 -19.16
C GLU A 11 4.03 -15.38 -19.97
N GLY A 12 4.92 -14.65 -19.27
CA GLY A 12 6.03 -13.89 -19.84
C GLY A 12 6.01 -12.40 -19.51
N ILE A 13 7.17 -11.76 -19.64
CA ILE A 13 7.38 -10.34 -19.30
C ILE A 13 6.43 -9.38 -20.02
N PRO A 14 6.15 -9.52 -21.34
CA PRO A 14 5.25 -8.60 -22.04
C PRO A 14 3.84 -8.59 -21.46
N GLN A 15 3.29 -9.76 -21.11
CA GLN A 15 1.97 -9.90 -20.51
C GLN A 15 1.93 -9.33 -19.10
N ALA A 16 3.00 -9.54 -18.32
CA ALA A 16 3.14 -8.96 -16.99
C ALA A 16 3.24 -7.43 -17.03
N ARG A 17 3.99 -6.85 -18.00
CA ARG A 17 4.03 -5.39 -18.21
C ARG A 17 2.65 -4.82 -18.52
N GLN A 18 1.89 -5.48 -19.38
CA GLN A 18 0.53 -5.08 -19.71
C GLN A 18 -0.40 -5.15 -18.49
N ALA A 19 -0.30 -6.20 -17.68
CA ALA A 19 -1.12 -6.32 -16.48
C ALA A 19 -0.78 -5.23 -15.45
N VAL A 20 0.50 -4.96 -15.22
CA VAL A 20 0.91 -3.93 -14.24
C VAL A 20 0.59 -2.52 -14.73
N SER A 21 0.63 -2.25 -16.05
CA SER A 21 0.27 -0.93 -16.62
C SER A 21 -1.18 -0.51 -16.33
N MET A 22 -2.06 -1.47 -16.06
CA MET A 22 -3.46 -1.21 -15.71
C MET A 22 -3.66 -0.75 -14.24
N ILE A 23 -2.62 -0.84 -13.42
CA ILE A 23 -2.73 -0.56 -11.96
C ILE A 23 -1.70 0.45 -11.46
N VAL A 24 -0.76 0.88 -12.31
CA VAL A 24 0.26 1.87 -11.95
C VAL A 24 0.24 3.07 -12.90
N GLY A 25 0.63 4.25 -12.39
CA GLY A 25 0.73 5.47 -13.20
C GLY A 25 2.10 5.71 -13.86
N ARG A 26 3.08 4.80 -13.66
CA ARG A 26 4.43 4.89 -14.24
C ARG A 26 4.53 4.20 -15.60
N ASP A 27 5.58 4.53 -16.37
CA ASP A 27 5.89 3.85 -17.61
C ASP A 27 6.32 2.40 -17.32
N THR A 28 5.67 1.43 -17.97
CA THR A 28 5.91 -0.01 -17.72
C THR A 28 6.65 -0.71 -18.84
N SER A 29 6.80 -0.06 -20.00
CA SER A 29 7.35 -0.65 -21.24
C SER A 29 8.77 -1.19 -21.10
N GLN A 30 9.58 -0.60 -20.22
CA GLN A 30 10.98 -0.94 -19.99
C GLN A 30 11.22 -1.71 -18.68
N LEU A 31 10.17 -2.01 -17.88
CA LEU A 31 10.35 -2.72 -16.63
C LEU A 31 10.80 -4.16 -16.89
N ASP A 32 11.83 -4.58 -16.19
CA ASP A 32 12.21 -5.98 -16.05
C ASP A 32 11.29 -6.71 -15.03
N GLU A 33 11.53 -7.96 -14.79
CA GLU A 33 10.76 -8.77 -13.84
C GLU A 33 10.79 -8.19 -12.43
N HIS A 34 11.95 -7.74 -11.98
CA HIS A 34 12.12 -7.08 -10.69
C HIS A 34 11.34 -5.77 -10.60
N GLY A 35 11.39 -4.95 -11.64
CA GLY A 35 10.63 -3.69 -11.74
C GLY A 35 9.12 -3.89 -11.74
N ILE A 36 8.63 -4.93 -12.42
CA ILE A 36 7.21 -5.32 -12.43
C ILE A 36 6.77 -5.77 -11.04
N THR A 37 7.54 -6.65 -10.40
CA THR A 37 7.26 -7.14 -9.05
C THR A 37 7.24 -6.01 -8.04
N ARG A 38 8.24 -5.11 -8.11
CA ARG A 38 8.32 -3.93 -7.25
C ARG A 38 7.09 -3.03 -7.42
N ALA A 39 6.71 -2.74 -8.65
CA ALA A 39 5.53 -1.92 -8.95
C ALA A 39 4.24 -2.54 -8.40
N ALA A 40 4.08 -3.85 -8.51
CA ALA A 40 2.94 -4.56 -7.97
C ALA A 40 2.89 -4.51 -6.43
N VAL A 41 4.01 -4.78 -5.76
CA VAL A 41 4.11 -4.75 -4.28
C VAL A 41 3.84 -3.34 -3.74
N GLU A 42 4.39 -2.30 -4.36
CA GLU A 42 4.12 -0.89 -4.02
C GLU A 42 2.63 -0.57 -4.13
N THR A 43 2.00 -0.99 -5.23
CA THR A 43 0.56 -0.78 -5.45
C THR A 43 -0.29 -1.49 -4.40
N VAL A 44 0.07 -2.72 -3.99
CA VAL A 44 -0.62 -3.43 -2.88
C VAL A 44 -0.48 -2.65 -1.58
N ALA A 45 0.73 -2.20 -1.27
CA ALA A 45 1.02 -1.46 -0.04
C ALA A 45 0.25 -0.14 0.02
N GLU A 46 0.23 0.66 -1.06
CA GLU A 46 -0.52 1.89 -1.17
C GLU A 46 -2.03 1.66 -1.08
N ASN A 47 -2.56 0.68 -1.82
CA ASN A 47 -3.98 0.32 -1.78
C ASN A 47 -4.42 -0.26 -0.43
N THR A 48 -3.53 -0.76 0.41
CA THR A 48 -3.88 -1.14 1.79
C THR A 48 -4.36 0.09 2.57
N SER A 49 -3.71 1.25 2.42
CA SER A 49 -4.18 2.51 2.98
C SER A 49 -5.45 3.01 2.26
N ASP A 50 -5.33 3.29 0.98
CA ASP A 50 -6.31 4.09 0.22
C ASP A 50 -7.51 3.30 -0.28
N GLY A 51 -7.34 1.98 -0.41
CA GLY A 51 -8.40 1.08 -0.86
C GLY A 51 -9.13 0.37 0.28
N VAL A 52 -8.53 0.27 1.48
CA VAL A 52 -9.09 -0.53 2.58
C VAL A 52 -9.19 0.28 3.87
N VAL A 53 -8.06 0.71 4.44
CA VAL A 53 -8.05 1.32 5.78
C VAL A 53 -8.83 2.63 5.80
N ALA A 54 -8.57 3.52 4.86
CA ALA A 54 -9.20 4.83 4.84
C ALA A 54 -10.71 4.79 4.55
N PRO A 55 -11.22 4.02 3.55
CA PRO A 55 -12.66 3.86 3.38
C PRO A 55 -13.34 3.33 4.64
N LEU A 56 -12.79 2.28 5.27
CA LEU A 56 -13.36 1.69 6.47
C LEU A 56 -13.32 2.64 7.67
N PHE A 57 -12.25 3.45 7.79
CA PHE A 57 -12.14 4.50 8.80
C PHE A 57 -13.28 5.52 8.66
N TYR A 58 -13.54 6.02 7.46
CA TYR A 58 -14.63 6.97 7.23
C TYR A 58 -16.01 6.33 7.38
N MET A 59 -16.16 5.06 6.98
CA MET A 59 -17.39 4.32 7.20
C MET A 59 -17.69 4.07 8.68
N MET A 60 -16.67 3.98 9.52
CA MET A 60 -16.82 3.81 10.96
C MET A 60 -17.56 4.99 11.60
N PHE A 61 -17.23 6.22 11.19
CA PHE A 61 -17.81 7.44 11.79
C PHE A 61 -19.06 7.94 11.05
N PHE A 62 -19.09 7.82 9.73
CA PHE A 62 -20.10 8.47 8.88
C PHE A 62 -20.92 7.47 8.03
N GLY A 63 -20.79 6.17 8.31
CA GLY A 63 -21.48 5.12 7.56
C GLY A 63 -21.06 5.06 6.09
N ALA A 64 -21.92 4.50 5.26
CA ALA A 64 -21.65 4.32 3.82
C ALA A 64 -21.36 5.67 3.12
N VAL A 65 -22.03 6.74 3.50
CA VAL A 65 -21.83 8.07 2.91
C VAL A 65 -20.38 8.54 3.11
N GLY A 66 -19.81 8.37 4.31
CA GLY A 66 -18.42 8.73 4.59
C GLY A 66 -17.44 7.97 3.70
N GLY A 67 -17.66 6.67 3.53
CA GLY A 67 -16.85 5.85 2.62
C GLY A 67 -16.91 6.30 1.17
N PHE A 68 -18.12 6.64 0.66
CA PHE A 68 -18.30 7.16 -0.70
C PHE A 68 -17.66 8.53 -0.89
N VAL A 69 -17.80 9.45 0.06
CA VAL A 69 -17.18 10.78 0.01
C VAL A 69 -15.65 10.65 -0.01
N TYR A 70 -15.09 9.83 0.88
CA TYR A 70 -13.67 9.54 0.86
C TYR A 70 -13.22 8.99 -0.51
N LYS A 71 -13.93 7.98 -1.03
CA LYS A 71 -13.56 7.37 -2.31
C LYS A 71 -13.68 8.33 -3.48
N ALA A 72 -14.62 9.27 -3.45
CA ALA A 72 -14.73 10.32 -4.45
C ALA A 72 -13.50 11.24 -4.44
N VAL A 73 -13.02 11.67 -3.25
CA VAL A 73 -11.81 12.49 -3.10
C VAL A 73 -10.59 11.75 -3.62
N ASN A 74 -10.38 10.51 -3.19
CA ASN A 74 -9.26 9.67 -3.60
C ASN A 74 -9.27 9.38 -5.12
N THR A 75 -10.45 9.17 -5.71
CA THR A 75 -10.60 8.99 -7.17
C THR A 75 -10.30 10.28 -7.93
N MET A 76 -10.73 11.44 -7.42
CA MET A 76 -10.37 12.72 -8.03
C MET A 76 -8.87 12.93 -8.07
N ASP A 77 -8.16 12.67 -6.98
CA ASP A 77 -6.70 12.76 -6.97
C ASP A 77 -6.08 11.82 -8.01
N SER A 78 -6.47 10.57 -8.02
CA SER A 78 -5.95 9.55 -8.95
C SER A 78 -6.18 9.90 -10.42
N MET A 79 -7.27 10.59 -10.76
CA MET A 79 -7.62 10.93 -12.14
C MET A 79 -7.07 12.27 -12.62
N ILE A 80 -7.00 13.26 -11.75
CA ILE A 80 -6.68 14.66 -12.12
C ILE A 80 -5.58 15.29 -11.27
N GLY A 81 -5.09 14.63 -10.21
CA GLY A 81 -4.01 15.11 -9.33
C GLY A 81 -2.64 15.19 -10.01
N TYR A 82 -2.51 14.60 -11.21
CA TYR A 82 -1.30 14.70 -12.00
C TYR A 82 -1.02 16.14 -12.45
N LYS A 83 0.24 16.58 -12.29
CA LYS A 83 0.70 17.90 -12.73
C LYS A 83 0.80 17.96 -14.24
N ASN A 84 -0.34 18.12 -14.92
CA ASN A 84 -0.39 18.46 -16.34
C ASN A 84 -0.96 19.88 -16.51
N ASP A 85 -0.60 20.55 -17.60
CA ASP A 85 -0.97 21.94 -17.85
C ASP A 85 -2.50 22.18 -17.90
N LYS A 86 -3.27 21.15 -18.25
CA LYS A 86 -4.73 21.23 -18.37
C LYS A 86 -5.45 21.29 -17.02
N TYR A 87 -4.90 20.64 -15.97
CA TYR A 87 -5.58 20.51 -14.67
C TYR A 87 -4.73 21.05 -13.50
N LEU A 88 -3.73 21.90 -13.77
CA LEU A 88 -2.73 22.34 -12.78
C LEU A 88 -3.33 22.87 -11.48
N HIS A 89 -4.36 23.71 -11.55
CA HIS A 89 -4.99 24.29 -10.38
C HIS A 89 -6.01 23.37 -9.71
N PHE A 90 -6.86 22.71 -10.50
CA PHE A 90 -7.90 21.82 -10.01
C PHE A 90 -7.32 20.51 -9.47
N GLY A 91 -6.35 19.92 -10.17
CA GLY A 91 -5.63 18.73 -9.72
C GLY A 91 -4.82 18.98 -8.43
N ARG A 92 -4.25 20.19 -8.27
CA ARG A 92 -3.57 20.56 -7.02
C ARG A 92 -4.53 20.63 -5.82
N PHE A 93 -5.78 21.02 -6.04
CA PHE A 93 -6.80 21.02 -4.99
C PHE A 93 -7.17 19.57 -4.63
N ALA A 94 -7.42 18.71 -5.61
CA ALA A 94 -7.73 17.29 -5.40
C ALA A 94 -6.60 16.58 -4.62
N ALA A 95 -5.34 16.76 -5.02
CA ALA A 95 -4.19 16.18 -4.33
C ALA A 95 -4.08 16.66 -2.87
N LYS A 96 -4.30 17.96 -2.60
CA LYS A 96 -4.29 18.46 -1.22
C LYS A 96 -5.45 17.94 -0.38
N MET A 97 -6.63 17.80 -0.96
CA MET A 97 -7.79 17.21 -0.27
C MET A 97 -7.50 15.76 0.09
N ASP A 98 -6.95 14.98 -0.86
CA ASP A 98 -6.56 13.59 -0.61
C ASP A 98 -5.49 13.51 0.49
N ASP A 99 -4.47 14.35 0.48
CA ASP A 99 -3.45 14.43 1.53
C ASP A 99 -4.07 14.68 2.93
N VAL A 100 -5.09 15.54 3.02
CA VAL A 100 -5.77 15.85 4.29
C VAL A 100 -6.63 14.67 4.78
N VAL A 101 -7.44 14.09 3.90
CA VAL A 101 -8.32 12.99 4.32
C VAL A 101 -7.54 11.70 4.61
N ASN A 102 -6.37 11.52 4.04
CA ASN A 102 -5.50 10.38 4.31
C ASN A 102 -4.58 10.57 5.52
N LEU A 103 -4.53 11.75 6.13
CA LEU A 103 -3.56 12.07 7.20
C LEU A 103 -3.61 11.07 8.38
N ILE A 104 -4.79 10.78 8.89
CA ILE A 104 -4.99 9.84 10.01
C ILE A 104 -5.03 8.39 9.52
N PRO A 105 -5.85 8.05 8.49
CA PRO A 105 -5.95 6.66 8.02
C PRO A 105 -4.62 6.06 7.57
N ALA A 106 -3.77 6.80 6.86
CA ALA A 106 -2.50 6.29 6.38
C ALA A 106 -1.55 5.92 7.53
N ARG A 107 -1.49 6.74 8.58
CA ARG A 107 -0.68 6.45 9.77
C ARG A 107 -1.21 5.23 10.53
N ALA A 108 -2.52 5.16 10.70
CA ALA A 108 -3.17 3.97 11.27
C ALA A 108 -2.88 2.74 10.41
N GLY A 109 -3.00 2.84 9.09
CA GLY A 109 -2.70 1.79 8.13
C GLY A 109 -1.28 1.26 8.24
N GLY A 110 -0.28 2.15 8.36
CA GLY A 110 1.12 1.76 8.57
C GLY A 110 1.31 0.98 9.87
N CYS A 111 0.73 1.45 10.99
CA CYS A 111 0.79 0.74 12.27
C CYS A 111 0.09 -0.63 12.20
N LEU A 112 -1.08 -0.70 11.57
CA LEU A 112 -1.84 -1.93 11.41
C LEU A 112 -1.13 -2.94 10.50
N MET A 113 -0.43 -2.47 9.47
CA MET A 113 0.38 -3.34 8.61
C MET A 113 1.60 -3.89 9.36
N VAL A 114 2.21 -3.13 10.28
CA VAL A 114 3.24 -3.66 11.19
C VAL A 114 2.68 -4.77 12.08
N ALA A 115 1.47 -4.58 12.64
CA ALA A 115 0.80 -5.62 13.41
C ALA A 115 0.48 -6.85 12.54
N ALA A 116 0.03 -6.64 11.30
CA ALA A 116 -0.20 -7.71 10.33
C ALA A 116 1.07 -8.51 10.02
N ALA A 117 2.22 -7.84 9.91
CA ALA A 117 3.51 -8.51 9.75
C ALA A 117 3.85 -9.41 10.95
N GLY A 118 3.50 -8.99 12.18
CA GLY A 118 3.65 -9.81 13.39
C GLY A 118 2.77 -11.06 13.36
N ILE A 119 1.52 -10.92 12.96
CA ILE A 119 0.59 -12.05 12.82
C ILE A 119 1.07 -13.03 11.75
N ALA A 120 1.48 -12.52 10.58
CA ALA A 120 2.01 -13.35 9.51
C ALA A 120 3.29 -14.09 9.93
N GLN A 121 4.20 -13.41 10.63
CA GLN A 121 5.42 -14.02 11.18
C GLN A 121 5.09 -15.13 12.19
N LEU A 122 4.11 -14.89 13.06
CA LEU A 122 3.67 -15.89 14.05
C LEU A 122 3.04 -17.10 13.36
N ALA A 123 2.21 -16.87 12.33
CA ALA A 123 1.60 -17.95 11.55
C ALA A 123 2.67 -18.85 10.89
N GLU A 124 3.70 -18.26 10.28
CA GLU A 124 4.82 -19.03 9.70
C GLU A 124 5.57 -19.83 10.78
N LYS A 125 5.77 -19.24 11.96
CA LYS A 125 6.41 -19.96 13.10
C LYS A 125 5.56 -21.15 13.55
N CYS A 126 4.24 -20.99 13.65
CA CYS A 126 3.32 -22.08 13.99
C CYS A 126 3.32 -23.21 12.95
N MET A 127 3.60 -22.89 11.68
CA MET A 127 3.78 -23.88 10.60
C MET A 127 5.18 -24.49 10.56
N GLY A 128 6.01 -24.26 11.59
CA GLY A 128 7.33 -24.88 11.73
C GLY A 128 8.50 -24.11 11.05
N ARG A 129 8.27 -22.90 10.56
CA ARG A 129 9.32 -22.08 9.97
C ARG A 129 10.11 -21.34 11.07
N ASN A 130 11.43 -21.48 11.08
CA ASN A 130 12.30 -20.74 12.02
C ASN A 130 12.19 -19.23 11.79
N LYS A 131 12.36 -18.44 12.86
CA LYS A 131 12.29 -16.97 12.83
C LYS A 131 13.23 -16.35 11.80
N ASP A 132 14.43 -16.90 11.65
CA ASP A 132 15.43 -16.39 10.69
C ASP A 132 15.08 -16.71 9.23
N LEU A 133 14.28 -17.76 9.01
CA LEU A 133 13.76 -18.17 7.70
C LEU A 133 12.39 -17.57 7.39
N SER A 134 11.78 -16.83 8.32
CA SER A 134 10.49 -16.18 8.09
C SER A 134 10.61 -15.09 7.02
N HIS A 135 9.64 -15.07 6.10
CA HIS A 135 9.54 -14.02 5.09
C HIS A 135 9.08 -12.69 5.69
N TYR A 136 8.43 -12.72 6.86
CA TYR A 136 7.92 -11.53 7.54
C TYR A 136 8.73 -11.19 8.79
N SER A 137 8.83 -9.90 9.08
CA SER A 137 9.49 -9.40 10.29
C SER A 137 8.76 -8.19 10.84
N MET A 138 8.06 -8.37 11.97
CA MET A 138 7.40 -7.26 12.68
C MET A 138 8.41 -6.21 13.16
N GLY A 139 9.55 -6.64 13.74
CA GLY A 139 10.55 -5.72 14.27
C GLY A 139 11.18 -4.86 13.17
N ASN A 140 11.48 -5.45 12.00
CA ASN A 140 12.01 -4.71 10.88
C ASN A 140 10.92 -3.81 10.24
N ALA A 141 9.68 -4.29 10.15
CA ALA A 141 8.54 -3.47 9.71
C ALA A 141 8.40 -2.19 10.55
N TRP A 142 8.45 -2.31 11.88
CA TRP A 142 8.39 -1.16 12.77
C TRP A 142 9.58 -0.22 12.62
N LYS A 143 10.80 -0.75 12.55
CA LYS A 143 12.03 0.03 12.35
C LYS A 143 11.97 0.85 11.06
N ILE A 144 11.64 0.21 9.93
CA ILE A 144 11.58 0.86 8.62
C ILE A 144 10.40 1.84 8.55
N PHE A 145 9.24 1.47 9.10
CA PHE A 145 8.09 2.37 9.20
C PHE A 145 8.47 3.69 9.89
N LEU A 146 9.10 3.64 11.05
CA LEU A 146 9.49 4.86 11.77
C LEU A 146 10.54 5.68 11.01
N ARG A 147 11.49 5.03 10.34
CA ARG A 147 12.59 5.70 9.63
C ARG A 147 12.14 6.32 8.30
N ASP A 148 11.33 5.58 7.53
CA ASP A 148 11.11 5.87 6.11
C ASP A 148 9.71 6.41 5.76
N ARG A 149 8.77 6.40 6.69
CA ARG A 149 7.36 6.80 6.47
C ARG A 149 7.15 8.23 5.93
N MET A 150 8.17 9.06 5.94
CA MET A 150 8.12 10.44 5.45
C MET A 150 8.99 10.66 4.20
N LYS A 151 9.51 9.60 3.59
CA LYS A 151 10.41 9.69 2.43
C LYS A 151 9.69 9.93 1.09
N HIS A 152 8.38 9.93 1.03
CA HIS A 152 7.63 10.19 -0.19
C HIS A 152 7.22 11.67 -0.31
N SER A 153 6.93 12.12 -1.55
CA SER A 153 6.43 13.48 -1.81
C SER A 153 5.04 13.74 -1.19
N SER A 154 4.17 12.74 -1.15
CA SER A 154 2.96 12.75 -0.34
C SER A 154 3.29 12.32 1.09
N PRO A 155 2.75 12.97 2.13
CA PRO A 155 2.98 12.62 3.53
C PRO A 155 2.34 11.29 3.93
N ASN A 156 1.56 10.68 3.05
CA ASN A 156 0.72 9.52 3.31
C ASN A 156 1.18 8.24 2.62
N SER A 157 1.65 8.30 1.38
CA SER A 157 1.98 7.10 0.57
C SER A 157 3.05 6.22 1.20
N ALA A 158 4.11 6.82 1.76
CA ALA A 158 5.19 6.04 2.37
C ALA A 158 4.80 5.36 3.70
N GLN A 159 3.64 5.62 4.28
CA GLN A 159 3.24 5.05 5.57
C GLN A 159 3.12 3.51 5.47
N THR A 160 2.27 3.03 4.58
CA THR A 160 2.08 1.58 4.35
C THR A 160 3.20 0.98 3.51
N GLU A 161 3.77 1.72 2.55
CA GLU A 161 4.92 1.24 1.76
C GLU A 161 6.12 0.91 2.65
N SER A 162 6.47 1.79 3.61
CA SER A 162 7.61 1.56 4.51
C SER A 162 7.36 0.38 5.47
N ALA A 163 6.13 0.23 5.97
CA ALA A 163 5.77 -0.92 6.78
C ALA A 163 5.87 -2.22 5.98
N CYS A 164 5.38 -2.24 4.72
CA CYS A 164 5.46 -3.38 3.82
C CYS A 164 6.91 -3.73 3.45
N ALA A 165 7.71 -2.76 3.04
CA ALA A 165 9.13 -2.93 2.73
C ALA A 165 9.90 -3.55 3.90
N GLY A 166 9.67 -3.01 5.10
CA GLY A 166 10.26 -3.53 6.32
C GLY A 166 9.77 -4.93 6.67
N ALA A 167 8.47 -5.19 6.53
CA ALA A 167 7.88 -6.51 6.79
C ALA A 167 8.49 -7.58 5.90
N LEU A 168 8.63 -7.31 4.61
CA LEU A 168 9.16 -8.23 3.61
C LEU A 168 10.70 -8.23 3.54
N LYS A 169 11.39 -7.33 4.23
CA LYS A 169 12.86 -7.18 4.24
C LYS A 169 13.43 -6.83 2.85
N VAL A 170 12.71 -6.06 2.07
CA VAL A 170 13.05 -5.64 0.70
C VAL A 170 13.11 -4.13 0.59
N SER A 171 13.72 -3.63 -0.49
CA SER A 171 13.69 -2.22 -0.85
C SER A 171 12.63 -1.96 -1.91
N LEU A 172 11.82 -0.92 -1.69
CA LEU A 172 10.78 -0.42 -2.59
C LEU A 172 11.10 1.01 -3.00
N SER A 173 10.27 1.59 -3.88
CA SER A 173 10.43 2.94 -4.43
C SER A 173 11.73 3.07 -5.26
N GLY A 174 12.38 4.23 -5.26
CA GLY A 174 13.53 4.51 -6.12
C GLY A 174 13.11 5.10 -7.46
N ASP A 175 14.07 5.17 -8.37
CA ASP A 175 13.94 5.82 -9.66
C ASP A 175 12.92 5.11 -10.57
N ASN A 176 12.05 5.91 -11.21
CA ASN A 176 11.05 5.40 -12.14
C ASN A 176 10.81 6.40 -13.28
N TYR A 177 10.37 5.91 -14.42
CA TYR A 177 9.98 6.73 -15.57
C TYR A 177 8.49 7.08 -15.49
N TYR A 178 8.18 8.37 -15.75
CA TYR A 178 6.83 8.90 -15.87
C TYR A 178 6.76 9.78 -17.12
N PHE A 179 5.92 9.42 -18.08
CA PHE A 179 5.79 10.15 -19.35
C PHE A 179 7.14 10.35 -20.06
N GLY A 180 7.98 9.33 -20.08
CA GLY A 180 9.31 9.34 -20.67
C GLY A 180 10.39 10.11 -19.91
N LYS A 181 10.06 10.67 -18.72
CA LYS A 181 11.01 11.41 -17.87
C LYS A 181 11.40 10.58 -16.66
N LEU A 182 12.68 10.52 -16.37
CA LEU A 182 13.18 9.89 -15.13
C LEU A 182 12.84 10.77 -13.93
N VAL A 183 12.17 10.18 -12.95
CA VAL A 183 11.84 10.81 -11.67
C VAL A 183 12.59 10.09 -10.58
N HIS A 184 13.48 10.82 -9.91
CA HIS A 184 14.25 10.33 -8.77
C HIS A 184 13.38 10.31 -7.52
N LYS A 185 13.27 9.15 -6.89
CA LYS A 185 12.59 8.97 -5.60
C LYS A 185 13.53 8.28 -4.61
N PRO A 186 13.50 8.64 -3.32
CA PRO A 186 14.30 7.95 -2.33
C PRO A 186 13.82 6.49 -2.18
N GLN A 187 14.77 5.59 -1.91
CA GLN A 187 14.45 4.21 -1.60
C GLN A 187 13.79 4.10 -0.21
N ILE A 188 12.85 3.19 -0.09
CA ILE A 188 12.10 2.86 1.11
C ILE A 188 12.43 1.42 1.49
N GLY A 189 12.87 1.21 2.73
CA GLY A 189 13.32 -0.10 3.21
C GLY A 189 14.79 -0.36 2.97
N ASP A 190 15.23 -1.52 3.45
CA ASP A 190 16.58 -2.04 3.29
C ASP A 190 16.53 -3.31 2.44
N SER A 191 17.40 -3.42 1.44
CA SER A 191 17.53 -4.63 0.61
C SER A 191 18.26 -5.72 1.40
N ILE A 192 17.61 -6.28 2.43
CA ILE A 192 18.15 -7.40 3.22
C ILE A 192 18.13 -8.69 2.40
N ARG A 193 17.14 -8.82 1.52
CA ARG A 193 17.06 -9.85 0.50
C ARG A 193 16.56 -9.25 -0.82
N GLU A 194 16.74 -9.97 -1.89
CA GLU A 194 16.18 -9.60 -3.18
C GLU A 194 14.65 -9.76 -3.18
N LEU A 195 14.01 -8.94 -4.00
CA LEU A 195 12.57 -8.99 -4.22
C LEU A 195 12.23 -10.16 -5.16
N GLU A 196 11.30 -10.99 -4.76
CA GLU A 196 10.85 -12.18 -5.47
C GLU A 196 9.42 -12.01 -5.98
N ILE A 197 9.03 -12.73 -7.02
CA ILE A 197 7.65 -12.73 -7.56
C ILE A 197 6.62 -13.08 -6.47
N GLU A 198 6.98 -13.99 -5.57
CA GLU A 198 6.15 -14.40 -4.44
C GLU A 198 5.84 -13.25 -3.47
N ASP A 199 6.60 -12.17 -3.52
CA ASP A 199 6.34 -11.00 -2.66
C ASP A 199 5.04 -10.28 -3.02
N ILE A 200 4.54 -10.45 -4.24
CA ILE A 200 3.20 -10.01 -4.62
C ILE A 200 2.15 -10.74 -3.77
N LYS A 201 2.29 -12.05 -3.57
CA LYS A 201 1.39 -12.81 -2.69
C LYS A 201 1.58 -12.45 -1.24
N ARG A 202 2.84 -12.31 -0.82
CA ARG A 202 3.17 -11.98 0.57
C ARG A 202 2.63 -10.59 0.96
N SER A 203 2.72 -9.61 0.07
CA SER A 203 2.13 -8.28 0.28
C SER A 203 0.59 -8.33 0.32
N ASN A 204 -0.05 -9.14 -0.52
CA ASN A 204 -1.50 -9.36 -0.45
C ASN A 204 -1.91 -10.01 0.89
N ILE A 205 -1.13 -10.95 1.43
CA ILE A 205 -1.39 -11.53 2.77
C ILE A 205 -1.37 -10.43 3.83
N LEU A 206 -0.37 -9.52 3.79
CA LEU A 206 -0.32 -8.37 4.70
C LEU A 206 -1.56 -7.47 4.54
N LEU A 207 -1.99 -7.18 3.31
CA LEU A 207 -3.21 -6.43 3.04
C LEU A 207 -4.44 -7.11 3.66
N TYR A 208 -4.64 -8.42 3.43
CA TYR A 208 -5.81 -9.14 3.95
C TYR A 208 -5.82 -9.20 5.48
N ILE A 209 -4.67 -9.44 6.12
CA ILE A 209 -4.58 -9.41 7.59
C ILE A 209 -4.88 -8.00 8.11
N THR A 210 -4.32 -6.96 7.49
CA THR A 210 -4.61 -5.56 7.84
C THR A 210 -6.09 -5.24 7.71
N ALA A 211 -6.72 -5.63 6.59
CA ALA A 211 -8.15 -5.46 6.35
C ALA A 211 -8.98 -6.13 7.44
N PHE A 212 -8.64 -7.38 7.79
CA PHE A 212 -9.33 -8.13 8.84
C PHE A 212 -9.24 -7.45 10.21
N ILE A 213 -8.05 -6.96 10.58
CA ILE A 213 -7.85 -6.20 11.83
C ILE A 213 -8.73 -4.94 11.83
N VAL A 214 -8.74 -4.17 10.74
CA VAL A 214 -9.57 -2.95 10.65
C VAL A 214 -11.05 -3.27 10.78
N ILE A 215 -11.54 -4.31 10.11
CA ILE A 215 -12.95 -4.72 10.20
C ILE A 215 -13.32 -5.06 11.64
N ILE A 216 -12.49 -5.81 12.35
CA ILE A 216 -12.72 -6.14 13.76
C ILE A 216 -12.79 -4.87 14.61
N ILE A 217 -11.83 -3.94 14.43
CA ILE A 217 -11.82 -2.67 15.18
C ILE A 217 -13.10 -1.88 14.91
N VAL A 218 -13.51 -1.76 13.64
CA VAL A 218 -14.74 -1.05 13.26
C VAL A 218 -15.97 -1.68 13.89
N LEU A 219 -16.08 -3.01 13.88
CA LEU A 219 -17.20 -3.73 14.50
C LEU A 219 -17.25 -3.54 16.02
N ILE A 220 -16.10 -3.63 16.70
CA ILE A 220 -16.02 -3.42 18.14
C ILE A 220 -16.46 -1.99 18.51
N ILE A 221 -15.92 -0.99 17.83
CA ILE A 221 -16.25 0.43 18.09
C ILE A 221 -17.73 0.69 17.84
N ARG A 222 -18.29 0.22 16.72
CA ARG A 222 -19.71 0.41 16.41
C ARG A 222 -20.62 -0.31 17.40
N SER A 223 -20.28 -1.53 17.81
CA SER A 223 -21.04 -2.25 18.84
C SER A 223 -21.01 -1.53 20.18
N ALA A 224 -19.84 -1.03 20.59
CA ALA A 224 -19.72 -0.26 21.82
C ALA A 224 -20.55 1.04 21.79
N VAL A 225 -20.52 1.76 20.67
CA VAL A 225 -21.33 2.98 20.48
C VAL A 225 -22.83 2.65 20.55
N MET A 226 -23.27 1.58 19.88
CA MET A 226 -24.68 1.16 19.93
C MET A 226 -25.12 0.80 21.35
N CYS A 227 -24.29 0.03 22.09
CA CYS A 227 -24.60 -0.33 23.48
C CYS A 227 -24.63 0.88 24.44
N TYR A 228 -23.92 1.96 24.11
CA TYR A 228 -23.91 3.16 24.96
C TYR A 228 -25.13 4.09 24.70
N PHE A 229 -25.68 4.08 23.49
CA PHE A 229 -26.81 4.94 23.09
C PHE A 229 -28.17 4.22 23.05
N CYS A 230 -28.21 2.89 23.24
CA CYS A 230 -29.43 2.11 23.47
C CYS A 230 -29.59 1.76 24.94
#